data_4d08134bdc9214f81df46ab923eba628
#
_entry.id   4d08134bdc9214f81df46ab923eba628
#
_cell.length_a   1.000
_cell.length_b   1.000
_cell.length_c   1.000
_cell.angle_alpha   90.00
_cell.angle_beta   90.00
_cell.angle_gamma   90.00
#
_symmetry.space_group_name_H-M   'P 1'
#
loop_
_entity.id
_entity.type
_entity.pdbx_description
1 polymer ?
#
loop_
_entity_poly.entity_id
_entity_poly.type
_entity_poly.pdbx_seq_one_letter_code
_entity_poly.pdbx_strand_id
1 'polypeptide(L)'
;MTFKKQFWALLSIFLLPIGLGTLFFYLNPGYFSQNTVNYGELISPVIVTEKSDISIMGDASLEGIWTFVYVTDSCDALCDKAIEDVKTIRTLINMDMRRIQRMLIAKDGSMPSQKDESLIHARIINNDL
;
A
#
# COMPACT_ATOMS: atom_id res chain seq x y z
N MET A 1 -8.81 -48.46 24.80
CA MET A 1 -7.97 -47.82 23.75
C MET A 1 -6.60 -47.52 24.37
N THR A 2 -5.49 -48.03 23.79
CA THR A 2 -4.18 -47.82 24.40
C THR A 2 -3.76 -46.37 24.24
N PHE A 3 -3.16 -45.78 25.29
CA PHE A 3 -2.72 -44.36 25.34
C PHE A 3 -1.95 -43.89 24.08
N LYS A 4 -1.16 -44.78 23.49
CA LYS A 4 -0.46 -44.54 22.23
C LYS A 4 -1.41 -44.24 21.03
N LYS A 5 -2.53 -44.95 20.92
CA LYS A 5 -3.52 -44.73 19.83
C LYS A 5 -4.22 -43.37 19.99
N GLN A 6 -4.54 -42.98 21.20
CA GLN A 6 -5.16 -41.67 21.49
C GLN A 6 -4.20 -40.52 21.19
N PHE A 7 -2.94 -40.66 21.54
CA PHE A 7 -1.92 -39.67 21.23
C PHE A 7 -1.75 -39.45 19.71
N TRP A 8 -1.66 -40.55 18.94
CA TRP A 8 -1.55 -40.45 17.49
C TRP A 8 -2.81 -39.89 16.83
N ALA A 9 -3.99 -40.18 17.36
CA ALA A 9 -5.24 -39.62 16.88
C ALA A 9 -5.31 -38.10 17.10
N LEU A 10 -4.93 -37.64 18.30
CA LEU A 10 -4.85 -36.19 18.59
C LEU A 10 -3.83 -35.48 17.69
N LEU A 11 -2.64 -36.06 17.55
CA LEU A 11 -1.59 -35.51 16.70
C LEU A 11 -2.06 -35.38 15.24
N SER A 12 -2.77 -36.39 14.74
CA SER A 12 -3.30 -36.38 13.38
C SER A 12 -4.35 -35.29 13.15
N ILE A 13 -5.23 -35.01 14.11
CA ILE A 13 -6.24 -33.96 14.02
C ILE A 13 -5.59 -32.58 13.87
N PHE A 14 -4.44 -32.35 14.50
CA PHE A 14 -3.73 -31.07 14.38
C PHE A 14 -2.84 -30.99 13.13
N LEU A 15 -2.08 -32.03 12.83
CA LEU A 15 -1.12 -32.01 11.74
C LEU A 15 -1.77 -32.16 10.36
N LEU A 16 -2.89 -32.89 10.26
CA LEU A 16 -3.55 -33.15 9.00
C LEU A 16 -4.07 -31.87 8.32
N PRO A 17 -4.81 -30.97 9.01
CA PRO A 17 -5.28 -29.74 8.36
C PRO A 17 -4.13 -28.81 7.97
N ILE A 18 -3.06 -28.74 8.79
CA ILE A 18 -1.88 -27.93 8.46
C ILE A 18 -1.16 -28.51 7.25
N GLY A 19 -0.94 -29.83 7.21
CA GLY A 19 -0.28 -30.49 6.11
C GLY A 19 -1.08 -30.37 4.80
N LEU A 20 -2.40 -30.58 4.85
CA LEU A 20 -3.27 -30.43 3.69
C LEU A 20 -3.35 -28.97 3.22
N GLY A 21 -3.45 -28.01 4.14
CA GLY A 21 -3.47 -26.59 3.81
C GLY A 21 -2.17 -26.14 3.14
N THR A 22 -1.03 -26.57 3.68
CA THR A 22 0.29 -26.27 3.09
C THR A 22 0.44 -26.91 1.72
N LEU A 23 0.05 -28.18 1.58
CA LEU A 23 0.09 -28.89 0.31
C LEU A 23 -0.78 -28.20 -0.75
N PHE A 24 -2.01 -27.83 -0.37
CA PHE A 24 -2.94 -27.12 -1.26
C PHE A 24 -2.37 -25.76 -1.70
N PHE A 25 -1.73 -25.04 -0.79
CA PHE A 25 -1.07 -23.76 -1.11
C PHE A 25 0.04 -23.92 -2.15
N TYR A 26 0.91 -24.95 -1.99
CA TYR A 26 1.98 -25.21 -2.93
C TYR A 26 1.49 -25.70 -4.30
N LEU A 27 0.41 -26.48 -4.32
CA LEU A 27 -0.14 -27.00 -5.58
C LEU A 27 -0.97 -25.95 -6.35
N ASN A 28 -1.53 -24.94 -5.66
CA ASN A 28 -2.40 -23.93 -6.26
C ASN A 28 -1.98 -22.49 -5.90
N PRO A 29 -0.77 -22.04 -6.23
CA PRO A 29 -0.33 -20.68 -5.89
C PRO A 29 -1.20 -19.60 -6.55
N GLY A 30 -1.73 -19.87 -7.75
CA GLY A 30 -2.58 -18.93 -8.49
C GLY A 30 -3.95 -18.70 -7.84
N TYR A 31 -4.47 -19.65 -7.08
CA TYR A 31 -5.78 -19.51 -6.42
C TYR A 31 -5.73 -18.42 -5.34
N PHE A 32 -4.62 -18.32 -4.61
CA PHE A 32 -4.45 -17.34 -3.55
C PHE A 32 -4.04 -15.96 -4.07
N SER A 33 -3.34 -15.90 -5.21
CA SER A 33 -2.93 -14.63 -5.82
C SER A 33 -4.07 -13.90 -6.54
N GLN A 34 -5.10 -14.62 -7.00
CA GLN A 34 -6.23 -14.02 -7.72
C GLN A 34 -7.33 -13.45 -6.80
N ASN A 35 -7.39 -13.89 -5.55
CA ASN A 35 -8.37 -13.45 -4.58
C ASN A 35 -7.80 -12.40 -3.62
N THR A 36 -7.08 -11.42 -4.14
CA THR A 36 -6.65 -10.27 -3.34
C THR A 36 -7.84 -9.35 -3.09
N VAL A 37 -8.02 -8.93 -1.84
CA VAL A 37 -9.10 -8.00 -1.41
C VAL A 37 -8.69 -6.57 -1.74
N ASN A 38 -8.13 -6.34 -2.92
CA ASN A 38 -7.67 -5.02 -3.33
C ASN A 38 -8.85 -4.24 -3.94
N TYR A 39 -9.10 -3.06 -3.42
CA TYR A 39 -9.91 -2.07 -4.10
C TYR A 39 -8.99 -1.33 -5.07
N GLY A 40 -8.94 -1.79 -6.33
CA GLY A 40 -8.09 -1.21 -7.36
C GLY A 40 -7.24 -2.24 -8.08
N GLU A 41 -6.61 -1.83 -9.16
CA GLU A 41 -5.72 -2.63 -9.97
C GLU A 41 -4.26 -2.36 -9.60
N LEU A 42 -3.49 -3.42 -9.40
CA LEU A 42 -2.06 -3.30 -9.15
C LEU A 42 -1.35 -2.99 -10.46
N ILE A 43 -0.53 -1.95 -10.47
CA ILE A 43 0.25 -1.56 -11.63
C ILE A 43 1.34 -2.61 -11.88
N SER A 44 1.27 -3.28 -13.04
CA SER A 44 2.28 -4.25 -13.46
C SER A 44 2.67 -3.97 -14.92
N PRO A 45 3.95 -3.76 -15.23
CA PRO A 45 5.12 -3.82 -14.34
C PRO A 45 5.20 -2.67 -13.33
N VAL A 46 5.96 -2.87 -12.26
CA VAL A 46 6.19 -1.83 -11.25
C VAL A 46 6.91 -0.64 -11.90
N ILE A 47 6.35 0.55 -11.76
CA ILE A 47 6.96 1.79 -12.24
C ILE A 47 8.05 2.19 -11.23
N VAL A 48 9.28 2.26 -11.69
CA VAL A 48 10.42 2.73 -10.89
C VAL A 48 10.66 4.19 -11.24
N THR A 49 10.55 5.08 -10.26
CA THR A 49 10.81 6.51 -10.42
C THR A 49 12.18 6.86 -9.86
N GLU A 50 12.93 7.68 -10.58
CA GLU A 50 14.17 8.27 -10.10
C GLU A 50 13.92 9.66 -9.50
N LYS A 51 14.87 10.15 -8.68
CA LYS A 51 14.77 11.49 -8.11
C LYS A 51 14.68 12.60 -9.16
N SER A 52 15.23 12.37 -10.34
CA SER A 52 15.19 13.29 -11.48
C SER A 52 13.82 13.44 -12.11
N ASP A 53 12.92 12.47 -11.92
CA ASP A 53 11.61 12.43 -12.57
C ASP A 53 10.58 13.28 -11.83
N ILE A 54 10.85 13.57 -10.56
CA ILE A 54 9.90 14.26 -9.66
C ILE A 54 10.58 15.50 -9.06
N SER A 55 9.97 16.66 -9.24
CA SER A 55 10.35 17.89 -8.55
C SER A 55 9.50 18.09 -7.30
N ILE A 56 10.12 18.00 -6.14
CA ILE A 56 9.46 18.21 -4.86
C ILE A 56 9.48 19.72 -4.55
N MET A 57 8.32 20.25 -4.15
CA MET A 57 8.22 21.62 -3.69
C MET A 57 8.57 21.69 -2.20
N GLY A 58 9.74 22.24 -1.85
CA GLY A 58 10.24 22.38 -0.47
C GLY A 58 11.37 21.41 -0.14
N ASP A 59 11.73 21.34 1.14
CA ASP A 59 12.90 20.60 1.65
C ASP A 59 12.57 19.16 2.10
N ALA A 60 11.47 18.57 1.60
CA ALA A 60 11.04 17.24 2.00
C ALA A 60 11.95 16.16 1.42
N SER A 61 12.42 15.23 2.26
CA SER A 61 13.16 14.06 1.83
C SER A 61 12.24 12.86 1.68
N LEU A 62 12.41 12.08 0.61
CA LEU A 62 11.69 10.81 0.41
C LEU A 62 12.49 9.61 0.92
N GLU A 63 13.73 9.81 1.37
CA GLU A 63 14.59 8.71 1.78
C GLU A 63 14.26 8.21 3.18
N GLY A 64 14.13 6.89 3.31
CA GLY A 64 13.91 6.23 4.60
C GLY A 64 12.52 6.38 5.21
N ILE A 65 11.57 6.97 4.47
CA ILE A 65 10.20 7.21 4.91
C ILE A 65 9.23 6.66 3.87
N TRP A 66 8.18 5.99 4.31
CA TRP A 66 7.10 5.56 3.43
C TRP A 66 6.26 6.76 2.98
N THR A 67 6.00 6.85 1.70
CA THR A 67 5.25 7.97 1.14
C THR A 67 3.97 7.48 0.48
N PHE A 68 2.82 7.93 0.98
CA PHE A 68 1.56 7.81 0.24
C PHE A 68 1.53 8.87 -0.85
N VAL A 69 1.53 8.43 -2.09
CA VAL A 69 1.47 9.32 -3.26
C VAL A 69 0.09 9.25 -3.87
N TYR A 70 -0.57 10.39 -3.98
CA TYR A 70 -1.79 10.54 -4.77
C TYR A 70 -1.45 11.27 -6.06
N VAL A 71 -1.75 10.64 -7.19
CA VAL A 71 -1.48 11.19 -8.52
C VAL A 71 -2.81 11.54 -9.19
N THR A 72 -2.92 12.74 -9.73
CA THR A 72 -4.11 13.21 -10.43
C THR A 72 -3.73 14.17 -11.56
N ASP A 73 -4.58 14.29 -12.56
CA ASP A 73 -4.38 15.30 -13.61
C ASP A 73 -4.65 16.71 -13.07
N SER A 74 -5.73 16.87 -12.30
CA SER A 74 -6.10 18.13 -11.63
C SER A 74 -6.66 17.88 -10.25
N CYS A 75 -6.48 18.82 -9.32
CA CYS A 75 -7.04 18.70 -7.99
C CYS A 75 -8.42 19.36 -7.92
N ASP A 76 -9.45 18.54 -7.88
CA ASP A 76 -10.86 18.87 -7.73
C ASP A 76 -11.42 18.37 -6.39
N ALA A 77 -12.74 18.36 -6.24
CA ALA A 77 -13.40 17.86 -5.04
C ALA A 77 -13.10 16.38 -4.72
N LEU A 78 -12.82 15.55 -5.73
CA LEU A 78 -12.41 14.14 -5.53
C LEU A 78 -10.99 14.08 -4.98
N CYS A 79 -10.09 14.92 -5.48
CA CYS A 79 -8.74 15.07 -4.96
C CYS A 79 -8.77 15.53 -3.49
N ASP A 80 -9.54 16.54 -3.14
CA ASP A 80 -9.69 17.04 -1.77
C ASP A 80 -10.13 15.92 -0.83
N LYS A 81 -11.13 15.13 -1.23
CA LYS A 81 -11.59 13.97 -0.46
C LYS A 81 -10.53 12.89 -0.32
N ALA A 82 -9.83 12.55 -1.40
CA ALA A 82 -8.75 11.54 -1.37
C ALA A 82 -7.62 11.95 -0.41
N ILE A 83 -7.25 13.23 -0.40
CA ILE A 83 -6.23 13.77 0.52
C ILE A 83 -6.69 13.68 1.97
N GLU A 84 -7.98 13.95 2.24
CA GLU A 84 -8.57 13.82 3.58
C GLU A 84 -8.61 12.35 4.02
N ASP A 85 -8.98 11.43 3.13
CA ASP A 85 -8.97 9.99 3.38
C ASP A 85 -7.57 9.48 3.71
N VAL A 86 -6.55 9.88 2.93
CA VAL A 86 -5.14 9.53 3.19
C VAL A 86 -4.63 10.14 4.51
N LYS A 87 -5.09 11.34 4.87
CA LYS A 87 -4.81 11.96 6.18
C LYS A 87 -5.38 11.13 7.32
N THR A 88 -6.62 10.68 7.16
CA THR A 88 -7.31 9.83 8.13
C THR A 88 -6.60 8.49 8.28
N ILE A 89 -6.24 7.83 7.17
CA ILE A 89 -5.49 6.56 7.18
C ILE A 89 -4.17 6.74 7.93
N ARG A 90 -3.39 7.79 7.64
CA ARG A 90 -2.15 8.08 8.34
C ARG A 90 -2.35 8.23 9.84
N THR A 91 -3.42 8.90 10.26
CA THR A 91 -3.74 9.09 11.68
C THR A 91 -4.11 7.77 12.36
N LEU A 92 -4.82 6.87 11.66
CA LEU A 92 -5.20 5.55 12.18
C LEU A 92 -4.01 4.61 12.40
N ILE A 93 -2.90 4.81 11.69
CA ILE A 93 -1.66 4.03 11.88
C ILE A 93 -0.99 4.35 13.22
N ASN A 94 -1.34 5.48 13.87
CA ASN A 94 -0.96 5.87 15.23
C ASN A 94 0.56 5.92 15.45
N MET A 95 1.14 4.87 16.08
CA MET A 95 2.56 4.88 16.50
C MET A 95 3.54 5.03 15.32
N ASP A 96 3.20 4.49 14.16
CA ASP A 96 4.04 4.53 12.96
C ASP A 96 3.76 5.73 12.04
N MET A 97 2.85 6.64 12.40
CA MET A 97 2.50 7.79 11.55
C MET A 97 3.70 8.71 11.25
N ARG A 98 4.74 8.71 12.10
CA ARG A 98 5.99 9.46 11.89
C ARG A 98 6.87 8.88 10.79
N ARG A 99 6.64 7.60 10.42
CA ARG A 99 7.34 6.90 9.34
C ARG A 99 6.63 7.03 8.00
N ILE A 100 5.49 7.74 7.99
CA ILE A 100 4.63 7.85 6.83
C ILE A 100 4.40 9.33 6.53
N GLN A 101 4.71 9.72 5.32
CA GLN A 101 4.40 11.05 4.78
C GLN A 101 3.42 10.93 3.62
N ARG A 102 2.84 12.06 3.22
CA ARG A 102 1.84 12.14 2.16
C ARG A 102 2.33 13.09 1.08
N MET A 103 2.13 12.73 -0.17
CA MET A 103 2.52 13.52 -1.32
C MET A 103 1.37 13.60 -2.32
N LEU A 104 1.16 14.79 -2.85
CA LEU A 104 0.27 15.04 -3.98
C LEU A 104 1.11 15.36 -5.21
N ILE A 105 0.81 14.67 -6.30
CA ILE A 105 1.32 14.98 -7.63
C ILE A 105 0.13 15.35 -8.51
N ALA A 106 -0.06 16.64 -8.78
CA ALA A 106 -1.03 17.13 -9.73
C ALA A 106 -0.32 17.54 -11.02
N LYS A 107 -0.74 16.99 -12.17
CA LYS A 107 -0.10 17.20 -13.46
C LYS A 107 -0.18 18.68 -13.89
N ASP A 108 -1.32 19.31 -13.64
CA ASP A 108 -1.54 20.74 -13.92
C ASP A 108 -0.96 21.67 -12.85
N GLY A 109 -0.44 21.11 -11.76
CA GLY A 109 0.08 21.85 -10.60
C GLY A 109 -0.98 22.47 -9.71
N SER A 110 -2.26 22.04 -9.84
CA SER A 110 -3.34 22.49 -8.95
C SER A 110 -3.08 22.04 -7.51
N MET A 111 -3.57 22.83 -6.56
CA MET A 111 -3.45 22.57 -5.13
C MET A 111 -4.80 22.27 -4.51
N PRO A 112 -4.86 21.49 -3.42
CA PRO A 112 -6.10 21.23 -2.72
C PRO A 112 -6.68 22.51 -2.12
N SER A 113 -8.01 22.53 -1.98
CA SER A 113 -8.74 23.68 -1.43
C SER A 113 -8.35 23.96 0.03
N GLN A 114 -8.02 22.92 0.80
CA GLN A 114 -7.55 23.06 2.17
C GLN A 114 -6.02 23.03 2.21
N LYS A 115 -5.42 24.08 2.76
CA LYS A 115 -3.99 24.14 2.99
C LYS A 115 -3.58 23.15 4.08
N ASP A 116 -2.78 22.17 3.73
CA ASP A 116 -2.22 21.18 4.67
C ASP A 116 -0.69 21.24 4.61
N GLU A 117 -0.08 21.82 5.64
CA GLU A 117 1.39 21.99 5.73
C GLU A 117 2.16 20.68 5.80
N SER A 118 1.50 19.57 6.14
CA SER A 118 2.11 18.24 6.20
C SER A 118 1.99 17.45 4.88
N LEU A 119 1.35 18.04 3.86
CA LEU A 119 1.22 17.48 2.53
C LEU A 119 2.36 17.99 1.65
N ILE A 120 3.15 17.06 1.12
CA ILE A 120 4.22 17.37 0.19
C ILE A 120 3.61 17.53 -1.20
N HIS A 121 3.94 18.63 -1.86
CA HIS A 121 3.56 18.85 -3.25
C HIS A 121 4.73 18.53 -4.17
N ALA A 122 4.46 17.79 -5.23
CA ALA A 122 5.46 17.47 -6.23
C ALA A 122 4.87 17.57 -7.65
N ARG A 123 5.75 17.74 -8.63
CA ARG A 123 5.42 17.73 -10.07
C ARG A 123 6.24 16.69 -10.79
N ILE A 124 5.65 16.09 -11.79
CA ILE A 124 6.36 15.21 -12.73
C ILE A 124 7.12 16.11 -13.71
N ILE A 125 8.43 15.88 -13.85
CA ILE A 125 9.29 16.59 -14.78
C ILE A 125 9.32 15.82 -16.10
N ASN A 126 9.36 14.50 -16.06
CA ASN A 126 9.46 13.65 -17.21
C ASN A 126 8.06 13.16 -17.63
N ASN A 127 7.64 13.46 -18.86
CA ASN A 127 6.30 13.10 -19.35
C ASN A 127 6.17 11.63 -19.78
N ASP A 128 7.19 10.82 -19.59
CA ASP A 128 7.21 9.39 -19.98
C ASP A 128 6.73 8.45 -18.85
N LEU A 129 6.20 9.02 -17.77
CA LEU A 129 5.63 8.31 -16.61
C LEU A 129 4.10 8.25 -16.67
#